data_ceea3df97879e6eaa65b88b1997ddfd5
#
_entry.id   ceea3df97879e6eaa65b88b1997ddfd5
#
_cell.length_a   1.000
_cell.length_b   1.000
_cell.length_c   1.000
_cell.angle_alpha   90.00
_cell.angle_beta   90.00
_cell.angle_gamma   90.00
#
_symmetry.space_group_name_H-M   'P 1'
#
loop_
_entity.id
_entity.type
_entity.pdbx_description
1 polymer ?
#
loop_
_entity_poly.entity_id
_entity_poly.type
_entity_poly.pdbx_seq_one_letter_code
_entity_poly.pdbx_strand_id
1 'polypeptide(L)'
;PAPRGARVSAGDVLCELAIDDRSANLYEALAQRERAQFEYEAAVNLQARDLQSDVVVAQLKAALESAEAAVTRTQLAVDRTQIIAPFDGVVETRTVEVGDLLNVGSVCASVLDDSPMLLVGLIPEQEVNRIQKGAEVTGRLLGGQLVTGTVTFLAASADPVSRSYRIEIAMIDILKRVFY
;
A
#
# COMPACT_ATOMS: atom_id res chain seq x y z
N PRO A 1 5.59 11.47 11.87
CA PRO A 1 5.22 10.05 11.89
C PRO A 1 3.95 9.83 12.72
N ALA A 2 3.07 8.95 12.24
CA ALA A 2 1.82 8.65 12.91
C ALA A 2 2.09 8.00 14.28
N PRO A 3 1.41 8.43 15.37
CA PRO A 3 1.59 7.85 16.69
C PRO A 3 0.94 6.46 16.75
N ARG A 4 1.45 5.60 17.65
CA ARG A 4 0.84 4.30 17.96
C ARG A 4 -0.60 4.47 18.44
N GLY A 5 -1.51 3.66 17.93
CA GLY A 5 -2.94 3.74 18.20
C GLY A 5 -3.71 4.76 17.36
N ALA A 6 -3.03 5.53 16.50
CA ALA A 6 -3.71 6.46 15.60
C ALA A 6 -4.44 5.71 14.49
N ARG A 7 -5.62 6.20 14.13
CA ARG A 7 -6.31 5.79 12.92
C ARG A 7 -5.70 6.52 11.72
N VAL A 8 -5.45 5.78 10.66
CA VAL A 8 -4.86 6.29 9.42
C VAL A 8 -5.71 5.85 8.23
N SER A 9 -5.73 6.69 7.21
CA SER A 9 -6.34 6.40 5.92
C SER A 9 -5.28 5.99 4.88
N ALA A 10 -5.69 5.27 3.87
CA ALA A 10 -4.82 4.95 2.74
C ALA A 10 -4.18 6.22 2.17
N GLY A 11 -2.86 6.24 2.04
CA GLY A 11 -2.09 7.40 1.62
C GLY A 11 -1.55 8.30 2.74
N ASP A 12 -1.99 8.14 3.98
CA ASP A 12 -1.43 8.89 5.11
C ASP A 12 0.03 8.53 5.36
N VAL A 13 0.85 9.54 5.67
CA VAL A 13 2.29 9.35 5.91
C VAL A 13 2.52 8.72 7.29
N LEU A 14 3.04 7.51 7.29
CA LEU A 14 3.42 6.77 8.50
C LEU A 14 4.80 7.18 9.01
N CYS A 15 5.77 7.26 8.11
CA CYS A 15 7.15 7.67 8.40
C CYS A 15 7.70 8.51 7.26
N GLU A 16 8.61 9.40 7.62
CA GLU A 16 9.32 10.24 6.68
C GLU A 16 10.83 10.07 6.89
N LEU A 17 11.54 9.74 5.81
CA LEU A 17 12.99 9.65 5.78
C LEU A 17 13.61 11.00 5.42
N ALA A 18 14.84 11.23 5.84
CA ALA A 18 15.58 12.39 5.41
C ALA A 18 15.68 12.41 3.87
N ILE A 19 15.38 13.58 3.30
CA ILE A 19 15.37 13.75 1.84
C ILE A 19 16.80 13.83 1.27
N ASP A 20 17.75 14.30 2.10
CA ASP A 20 19.17 14.45 1.77
C ASP A 20 19.38 15.15 0.41
N ASP A 21 20.17 14.52 -0.46
CA ASP A 21 20.47 15.00 -1.81
C ASP A 21 19.44 14.61 -2.89
N ARG A 22 18.39 13.84 -2.53
CA ARG A 22 17.40 13.31 -3.49
C ARG A 22 16.65 14.39 -4.24
N SER A 23 16.31 15.48 -3.56
CA SER A 23 15.68 16.64 -4.19
C SER A 23 16.61 17.34 -5.18
N ALA A 24 17.89 17.49 -4.83
CA ALA A 24 18.88 18.07 -5.72
C ALA A 24 19.08 17.22 -7.00
N ASN A 25 19.18 15.90 -6.84
CA ASN A 25 19.28 14.95 -7.94
C ASN A 25 18.05 14.99 -8.86
N LEU A 26 16.84 15.20 -8.30
CA LEU A 26 15.64 15.37 -9.08
C LEU A 26 15.67 16.67 -9.90
N TYR A 27 16.09 17.80 -9.29
CA TYR A 27 16.20 19.06 -10.00
C TYR A 27 17.24 18.99 -11.15
N GLU A 28 18.37 18.32 -10.92
CA GLU A 28 19.36 18.07 -11.96
C GLU A 28 18.77 17.26 -13.13
N ALA A 29 18.07 16.16 -12.83
CA ALA A 29 17.44 15.32 -13.85
C ALA A 29 16.37 16.10 -14.65
N LEU A 30 15.59 16.96 -13.98
CA LEU A 30 14.61 17.83 -14.65
C LEU A 30 15.26 18.82 -15.60
N ALA A 31 16.36 19.46 -15.19
CA ALA A 31 17.12 20.39 -16.04
C ALA A 31 17.74 19.66 -17.26
N GLN A 32 18.26 18.45 -17.07
CA GLN A 32 18.79 17.63 -18.17
C GLN A 32 17.68 17.23 -19.16
N ARG A 33 16.50 16.84 -18.68
CA ARG A 33 15.36 16.55 -19.54
C ARG A 33 14.94 17.77 -20.35
N GLU A 34 14.82 18.95 -19.71
CA GLU A 34 14.44 20.19 -20.38
C GLU A 34 15.41 20.55 -21.51
N ARG A 35 16.71 20.42 -21.23
CA ARG A 35 17.77 20.62 -22.24
C ARG A 35 17.63 19.62 -23.39
N ALA A 36 17.48 18.33 -23.11
CA ALA A 36 17.35 17.29 -24.15
C ALA A 36 16.09 17.49 -25.00
N GLN A 37 15.00 17.92 -24.38
CA GLN A 37 13.76 18.26 -25.08
C GLN A 37 13.96 19.41 -26.04
N PHE A 38 14.60 20.50 -25.61
CA PHE A 38 14.91 21.65 -26.45
C PHE A 38 15.80 21.27 -27.64
N GLU A 39 16.85 20.49 -27.41
CA GLU A 39 17.76 20.00 -28.46
C GLU A 39 17.02 19.12 -29.48
N TYR A 40 16.14 18.23 -29.03
CA TYR A 40 15.32 17.40 -29.89
C TYR A 40 14.33 18.22 -30.73
N GLU A 41 13.58 19.14 -30.10
CA GLU A 41 12.62 20.00 -30.80
C GLU A 41 13.30 20.91 -31.86
N ALA A 42 14.49 21.45 -31.53
CA ALA A 42 15.29 22.20 -32.47
C ALA A 42 15.72 21.36 -33.68
N ALA A 43 16.15 20.11 -33.45
CA ALA A 43 16.53 19.20 -34.53
C ALA A 43 15.35 18.82 -35.43
N VAL A 44 14.18 18.55 -34.86
CA VAL A 44 12.94 18.28 -35.61
C VAL A 44 12.58 19.46 -36.48
N ASN A 45 12.67 20.69 -35.98
CA ASN A 45 12.39 21.91 -36.72
C ASN A 45 13.39 22.16 -37.89
N LEU A 46 14.67 21.78 -37.70
CA LEU A 46 15.67 21.86 -38.76
C LEU A 46 15.48 20.75 -39.80
N GLN A 47 15.12 19.54 -39.38
CA GLN A 47 14.79 18.42 -40.25
C GLN A 47 13.64 18.77 -41.19
N ALA A 48 12.59 19.41 -40.68
CA ALA A 48 11.46 19.87 -41.51
C ALA A 48 11.83 20.88 -42.61
N ARG A 49 13.05 21.43 -42.55
CA ARG A 49 13.65 22.34 -43.53
C ARG A 49 14.79 21.71 -44.34
N ASP A 50 14.93 20.37 -44.25
CA ASP A 50 16.04 19.62 -44.87
C ASP A 50 17.46 20.04 -44.39
N LEU A 51 17.57 20.66 -43.22
CA LEU A 51 18.83 21.12 -42.61
C LEU A 51 19.39 20.19 -41.56
N GLN A 52 18.73 19.07 -41.25
CA GLN A 52 19.17 18.10 -40.29
C GLN A 52 18.87 16.68 -40.79
N SER A 53 19.72 15.70 -40.43
CA SER A 53 19.54 14.32 -40.81
C SER A 53 18.63 13.54 -39.82
N ASP A 54 17.92 12.53 -40.34
CA ASP A 54 17.07 11.62 -39.58
C ASP A 54 17.86 10.93 -38.44
N VAL A 55 19.14 10.63 -38.68
CA VAL A 55 20.01 9.98 -37.69
C VAL A 55 20.21 10.86 -36.47
N VAL A 56 20.46 12.16 -36.67
CA VAL A 56 20.65 13.11 -35.54
C VAL A 56 19.34 13.29 -34.77
N VAL A 57 18.22 13.41 -35.47
CA VAL A 57 16.90 13.48 -34.81
C VAL A 57 16.64 12.23 -33.96
N ALA A 58 16.95 11.04 -34.48
CA ALA A 58 16.80 9.79 -33.75
C ALA A 58 17.73 9.72 -32.52
N GLN A 59 18.97 10.23 -32.65
CA GLN A 59 19.91 10.29 -31.50
C GLN A 59 19.42 11.22 -30.40
N LEU A 60 18.93 12.42 -30.77
CA LEU A 60 18.42 13.37 -29.79
C LEU A 60 17.12 12.90 -29.15
N LYS A 61 16.28 12.19 -29.90
CA LYS A 61 15.11 11.51 -29.34
C LYS A 61 15.50 10.48 -28.26
N ALA A 62 16.48 9.63 -28.56
CA ALA A 62 16.99 8.65 -27.61
C ALA A 62 17.61 9.31 -26.36
N ALA A 63 18.28 10.48 -26.53
CA ALA A 63 18.80 11.28 -25.43
C ALA A 63 17.68 11.82 -24.53
N LEU A 64 16.59 12.32 -25.14
CA LEU A 64 15.40 12.78 -24.40
C LEU A 64 14.75 11.63 -23.61
N GLU A 65 14.51 10.47 -24.25
CA GLU A 65 13.95 9.29 -23.57
C GLU A 65 14.82 8.83 -22.39
N SER A 66 16.15 8.90 -22.54
CA SER A 66 17.08 8.62 -21.46
C SER A 66 16.99 9.61 -20.29
N ALA A 67 16.83 10.91 -20.60
CA ALA A 67 16.66 11.95 -19.59
C ALA A 67 15.31 11.83 -18.86
N GLU A 68 14.23 11.47 -19.56
CA GLU A 68 12.92 11.18 -18.96
C GLU A 68 12.98 9.99 -18.00
N ALA A 69 13.68 8.93 -18.37
CA ALA A 69 13.92 7.79 -17.50
C ALA A 69 14.73 8.16 -16.25
N ALA A 70 15.67 9.13 -16.35
CA ALA A 70 16.40 9.65 -15.22
C ALA A 70 15.51 10.44 -14.26
N VAL A 71 14.60 11.30 -14.78
CA VAL A 71 13.59 12.01 -13.98
C VAL A 71 12.70 11.02 -13.22
N THR A 72 12.18 10.00 -13.91
CA THR A 72 11.33 8.98 -13.28
C THR A 72 12.06 8.28 -12.13
N ARG A 73 13.33 7.95 -12.31
CA ARG A 73 14.15 7.31 -11.28
C ARG A 73 14.40 8.19 -10.07
N THR A 74 14.72 9.46 -10.29
CA THR A 74 14.98 10.41 -9.20
C THR A 74 13.69 10.82 -8.49
N GLN A 75 12.57 10.97 -9.21
CA GLN A 75 11.27 11.20 -8.61
C GLN A 75 10.88 10.04 -7.68
N LEU A 76 11.02 8.81 -8.14
CA LEU A 76 10.74 7.63 -7.32
C LEU A 76 11.62 7.55 -6.07
N ALA A 77 12.88 8.04 -6.15
CA ALA A 77 13.76 8.12 -4.98
C ALA A 77 13.26 9.15 -3.96
N VAL A 78 12.67 10.25 -4.40
CA VAL A 78 12.00 11.25 -3.53
C VAL A 78 10.72 10.67 -2.94
N ASP A 79 9.85 10.06 -3.76
CA ASP A 79 8.58 9.50 -3.29
C ASP A 79 8.80 8.43 -2.19
N ARG A 80 9.87 7.65 -2.32
CA ARG A 80 10.26 6.62 -1.33
C ARG A 80 10.79 7.19 -0.01
N THR A 81 10.94 8.50 0.13
CA THR A 81 11.22 9.11 1.44
C THR A 81 9.99 9.15 2.33
N GLN A 82 8.80 9.03 1.76
CA GLN A 82 7.55 8.96 2.50
C GLN A 82 7.01 7.53 2.46
N ILE A 83 6.88 6.93 3.63
CA ILE A 83 6.26 5.62 3.81
C ILE A 83 4.80 5.88 4.17
N ILE A 84 3.90 5.51 3.26
CA ILE A 84 2.48 5.77 3.37
C ILE A 84 1.70 4.52 3.79
N ALA A 85 0.53 4.71 4.39
CA ALA A 85 -0.41 3.64 4.72
C ALA A 85 -0.99 3.03 3.43
N PRO A 86 -0.94 1.71 3.24
CA PRO A 86 -1.47 1.05 2.04
C PRO A 86 -3.00 0.91 2.06
N PHE A 87 -3.63 1.01 3.23
CA PHE A 87 -5.06 0.87 3.46
C PHE A 87 -5.47 1.63 4.73
N ASP A 88 -6.78 1.81 4.92
CA ASP A 88 -7.35 2.40 6.14
C ASP A 88 -7.19 1.44 7.31
N GLY A 89 -6.76 1.95 8.47
CA GLY A 89 -6.55 1.07 9.62
C GLY A 89 -6.06 1.81 10.86
N VAL A 90 -5.49 1.05 11.79
CA VAL A 90 -4.92 1.55 13.04
C VAL A 90 -3.45 1.21 13.13
N VAL A 91 -2.61 2.17 13.49
CA VAL A 91 -1.18 1.95 13.72
C VAL A 91 -1.01 1.10 14.98
N GLU A 92 -0.69 -0.18 14.81
CA GLU A 92 -0.52 -1.12 15.93
C GLU A 92 0.83 -0.93 16.60
N THR A 93 1.89 -0.90 15.81
CA THR A 93 3.26 -0.72 16.32
C THR A 93 4.02 0.29 15.47
N ARG A 94 4.92 1.01 16.12
CA ARG A 94 5.96 1.80 15.49
C ARG A 94 7.30 1.28 15.98
N THR A 95 8.14 0.82 15.06
CA THR A 95 9.41 0.15 15.38
C THR A 95 10.61 1.08 15.30
N VAL A 96 10.40 2.33 14.83
CA VAL A 96 11.47 3.29 14.61
C VAL A 96 11.16 4.62 15.28
N GLU A 97 12.21 5.33 15.68
CA GLU A 97 12.16 6.66 16.27
C GLU A 97 12.85 7.69 15.35
N VAL A 98 12.60 8.97 15.66
CA VAL A 98 13.26 10.06 14.90
C VAL A 98 14.75 10.01 15.18
N GLY A 99 15.54 9.91 14.09
CA GLY A 99 17.01 9.79 14.17
C GLY A 99 17.53 8.37 13.90
N ASP A 100 16.64 7.37 13.84
CA ASP A 100 17.03 6.00 13.50
C ASP A 100 17.45 5.87 12.03
N LEU A 101 18.47 5.06 11.78
CA LEU A 101 18.89 4.70 10.44
C LEU A 101 18.03 3.55 9.90
N LEU A 102 17.29 3.82 8.82
CA LEU A 102 16.49 2.82 8.13
C LEU A 102 17.21 2.28 6.90
N ASN A 103 17.36 0.96 6.84
CA ASN A 103 17.82 0.25 5.66
C ASN A 103 16.64 -0.18 4.77
N VAL A 104 16.95 -0.50 3.51
CA VAL A 104 15.95 -1.10 2.61
C VAL A 104 15.42 -2.41 3.22
N GLY A 105 14.10 -2.49 3.37
CA GLY A 105 13.43 -3.63 4.02
C GLY A 105 13.18 -3.47 5.51
N SER A 106 13.63 -2.38 6.15
CA SER A 106 13.27 -2.08 7.53
C SER A 106 11.78 -1.75 7.65
N VAL A 107 11.15 -2.31 8.69
CA VAL A 107 9.75 -2.02 9.01
C VAL A 107 9.69 -0.73 9.82
N CYS A 108 8.95 0.23 9.36
CA CYS A 108 8.73 1.51 10.04
C CYS A 108 7.58 1.42 11.05
N ALA A 109 6.42 0.96 10.59
CA ALA A 109 5.22 0.81 11.38
C ALA A 109 4.41 -0.40 10.89
N SER A 110 3.59 -0.96 11.77
CA SER A 110 2.59 -1.96 11.43
C SER A 110 1.22 -1.32 11.48
N VAL A 111 0.44 -1.47 10.41
CA VAL A 111 -0.95 -1.00 10.33
C VAL A 111 -1.85 -2.23 10.32
N LEU A 112 -2.82 -2.23 11.21
CA LEU A 112 -3.84 -3.27 11.30
C LEU A 112 -5.10 -2.80 10.57
N ASP A 113 -5.56 -3.62 9.62
CA ASP A 113 -6.90 -3.47 9.05
C ASP A 113 -7.92 -4.03 10.05
N ASP A 114 -8.72 -3.15 10.61
CA ASP A 114 -9.77 -3.48 11.60
C ASP A 114 -11.17 -3.55 10.97
N SER A 115 -11.28 -3.54 9.64
CA SER A 115 -12.55 -3.55 8.92
C SER A 115 -12.54 -4.46 7.68
N PRO A 116 -13.24 -5.59 7.70
CA PRO A 116 -14.10 -6.08 8.79
C PRO A 116 -13.33 -6.84 9.88
N MET A 117 -13.77 -6.74 11.12
CA MET A 117 -13.31 -7.67 12.16
C MET A 117 -13.85 -9.08 11.89
N LEU A 118 -12.98 -10.07 12.04
CA LEU A 118 -13.32 -11.46 11.82
C LEU A 118 -13.47 -12.19 13.17
N LEU A 119 -14.63 -12.84 13.35
CA LEU A 119 -14.80 -13.84 14.39
C LEU A 119 -14.38 -15.20 13.83
N VAL A 120 -13.39 -15.81 14.43
CA VAL A 120 -12.93 -17.16 14.08
C VAL A 120 -13.47 -18.15 15.10
N GLY A 121 -14.14 -19.20 14.61
CA GLY A 121 -14.72 -20.23 15.43
C GLY A 121 -14.46 -21.62 14.86
N LEU A 122 -14.84 -22.63 15.66
CA LEU A 122 -14.78 -24.04 15.28
C LEU A 122 -16.19 -24.63 15.37
N ILE A 123 -16.61 -25.34 14.32
CA ILE A 123 -17.90 -26.00 14.24
C ILE A 123 -17.70 -27.51 14.25
N PRO A 124 -18.36 -28.25 15.13
CA PRO A 124 -18.31 -29.71 15.11
C PRO A 124 -18.80 -30.29 13.78
N GLU A 125 -18.20 -31.40 13.35
CA GLU A 125 -18.55 -32.09 12.09
C GLU A 125 -20.05 -32.38 11.94
N GLN A 126 -20.71 -32.61 13.06
CA GLN A 126 -22.17 -32.94 13.08
C GLN A 126 -23.04 -31.73 12.68
N GLU A 127 -22.53 -30.50 12.82
CA GLU A 127 -23.30 -29.27 12.58
C GLU A 127 -22.88 -28.51 11.31
N VAL A 128 -21.78 -28.89 10.70
CA VAL A 128 -21.22 -28.16 9.54
C VAL A 128 -22.20 -28.07 8.37
N ASN A 129 -23.02 -29.12 8.15
CA ASN A 129 -23.99 -29.15 7.05
C ASN A 129 -25.15 -28.13 7.19
N ARG A 130 -25.30 -27.51 8.36
CA ARG A 130 -26.31 -26.48 8.63
C ARG A 130 -25.87 -25.10 8.27
N ILE A 131 -24.56 -24.91 8.02
CA ILE A 131 -23.95 -23.60 7.81
C ILE A 131 -23.40 -23.52 6.39
N GLN A 132 -23.71 -22.42 5.73
CA GLN A 132 -23.22 -22.14 4.39
C GLN A 132 -22.50 -20.78 4.35
N LYS A 133 -21.55 -20.65 3.45
CA LYS A 133 -20.94 -19.36 3.15
C LYS A 133 -22.03 -18.36 2.73
N GLY A 134 -22.01 -17.16 3.32
CA GLY A 134 -23.02 -16.13 3.12
C GLY A 134 -24.17 -16.15 4.13
N ALA A 135 -24.25 -17.17 5.01
CA ALA A 135 -25.26 -17.20 6.06
C ALA A 135 -25.05 -16.07 7.07
N GLU A 136 -26.13 -15.43 7.48
CA GLU A 136 -26.12 -14.49 8.60
C GLU A 136 -26.10 -15.26 9.92
N VAL A 137 -25.26 -14.79 10.84
CA VAL A 137 -25.12 -15.36 12.18
C VAL A 137 -25.20 -14.27 13.22
N THR A 138 -25.77 -14.63 14.37
CA THR A 138 -25.84 -13.76 15.55
C THR A 138 -25.02 -14.38 16.66
N GLY A 139 -24.11 -13.61 17.22
CA GLY A 139 -23.31 -13.98 18.37
C GLY A 139 -23.64 -13.13 19.59
N ARG A 140 -23.24 -13.62 20.76
CA ARG A 140 -23.31 -12.84 22.00
C ARG A 140 -21.91 -12.75 22.59
N LEU A 141 -21.43 -11.53 22.77
CA LEU A 141 -20.16 -11.25 23.42
C LEU A 141 -20.27 -11.51 24.94
N LEU A 142 -19.12 -11.69 25.62
CA LEU A 142 -19.06 -11.91 27.07
C LEU A 142 -19.75 -10.79 27.86
N GLY A 143 -19.73 -9.54 27.36
CA GLY A 143 -20.46 -8.40 27.93
C GLY A 143 -21.98 -8.39 27.68
N GLY A 144 -22.56 -9.45 27.08
CA GLY A 144 -23.99 -9.59 26.81
C GLY A 144 -24.45 -8.88 25.51
N GLN A 145 -23.60 -8.17 24.82
CA GLN A 145 -23.93 -7.50 23.55
C GLN A 145 -24.17 -8.53 22.45
N LEU A 146 -25.22 -8.32 21.67
CA LEU A 146 -25.50 -9.09 20.47
C LEU A 146 -24.74 -8.46 19.31
N VAL A 147 -24.10 -9.31 18.53
CA VAL A 147 -23.35 -8.96 17.32
C VAL A 147 -23.85 -9.79 16.16
N THR A 148 -23.93 -9.18 14.99
CA THR A 148 -24.32 -9.86 13.75
C THR A 148 -23.16 -9.92 12.80
N GLY A 149 -23.10 -10.95 12.00
CA GLY A 149 -22.06 -11.11 11.00
C GLY A 149 -22.47 -12.06 9.90
N THR A 150 -21.65 -12.13 8.87
CA THR A 150 -21.85 -13.02 7.72
C THR A 150 -20.70 -14.01 7.63
N VAL A 151 -21.02 -15.28 7.39
CA VAL A 151 -20.01 -16.33 7.17
C VAL A 151 -19.25 -16.05 5.87
N THR A 152 -17.97 -15.75 5.97
CA THR A 152 -17.11 -15.47 4.82
C THR A 152 -16.29 -16.68 4.40
N PHE A 153 -15.94 -17.53 5.35
CA PHE A 153 -15.15 -18.73 5.10
C PHE A 153 -15.65 -19.90 5.96
N LEU A 154 -15.70 -21.07 5.34
CA LEU A 154 -15.92 -22.36 5.99
C LEU A 154 -14.87 -23.33 5.44
N ALA A 155 -14.07 -23.95 6.33
CA ALA A 155 -13.05 -24.90 5.92
C ALA A 155 -13.67 -26.09 5.17
N ALA A 156 -13.01 -26.54 4.11
CA ALA A 156 -13.47 -27.69 3.33
C ALA A 156 -13.14 -29.05 3.98
N SER A 157 -12.23 -29.05 4.97
CA SER A 157 -11.82 -30.25 5.70
C SER A 157 -11.85 -29.99 7.20
N ALA A 158 -12.21 -31.02 7.97
CA ALA A 158 -12.14 -30.98 9.41
C ALA A 158 -10.68 -31.10 9.88
N ASP A 159 -10.36 -30.45 10.99
CA ASP A 159 -9.14 -30.70 11.73
C ASP A 159 -9.19 -32.15 12.28
N PRO A 160 -8.15 -32.98 12.03
CA PRO A 160 -8.19 -34.40 12.35
C PRO A 160 -8.18 -34.70 13.86
N VAL A 161 -7.73 -33.73 14.68
CA VAL A 161 -7.64 -33.92 16.13
C VAL A 161 -8.93 -33.51 16.81
N SER A 162 -9.42 -32.30 16.50
CA SER A 162 -10.64 -31.75 17.12
C SER A 162 -11.93 -32.15 16.42
N ARG A 163 -11.87 -32.75 15.22
CA ARG A 163 -13.02 -33.07 14.35
C ARG A 163 -13.95 -31.88 14.16
N SER A 164 -13.35 -30.71 13.97
CA SER A 164 -14.09 -29.47 13.80
C SER A 164 -13.64 -28.74 12.54
N TYR A 165 -14.56 -27.97 11.97
CA TYR A 165 -14.33 -27.11 10.81
C TYR A 165 -14.09 -25.68 11.25
N ARG A 166 -13.05 -25.04 10.74
CA ARG A 166 -12.82 -23.62 10.96
C ARG A 166 -13.83 -22.80 10.18
N ILE A 167 -14.45 -21.84 10.86
CA ILE A 167 -15.34 -20.83 10.27
C ILE A 167 -14.79 -19.45 10.55
N GLU A 168 -14.95 -18.54 9.57
CA GLU A 168 -14.67 -17.12 9.72
C GLU A 168 -15.95 -16.33 9.39
N ILE A 169 -16.26 -15.39 10.25
CA ILE A 169 -17.46 -14.58 10.20
C ILE A 169 -17.03 -13.13 10.18
N ALA A 170 -17.33 -12.41 9.09
CA ALA A 170 -17.13 -10.96 9.05
C ALA A 170 -18.22 -10.28 9.87
N MET A 171 -17.79 -9.52 10.87
CA MET A 171 -18.70 -8.83 11.78
C MET A 171 -19.12 -7.48 11.18
N ILE A 172 -20.43 -7.20 11.19
CA ILE A 172 -20.99 -6.00 10.54
C ILE A 172 -21.04 -4.80 11.50
N ASP A 173 -21.04 -4.98 12.82
CA ASP A 173 -21.49 -3.91 13.74
C ASP A 173 -20.64 -3.70 15.01
N ILE A 174 -19.42 -4.24 15.14
CA ILE A 174 -18.62 -4.11 16.37
C ILE A 174 -17.90 -2.76 16.48
N LEU A 175 -17.58 -2.09 15.37
CA LEU A 175 -16.63 -0.98 15.32
C LEU A 175 -17.04 0.32 16.02
N LYS A 176 -18.27 0.47 16.42
CA LYS A 176 -18.73 1.73 17.02
C LYS A 176 -18.73 1.79 18.55
N ARG A 177 -18.45 0.70 19.28
CA ARG A 177 -18.67 0.66 20.73
C ARG A 177 -17.64 -0.05 21.62
N VAL A 178 -16.60 -0.66 21.09
CA VAL A 178 -15.65 -1.46 21.91
C VAL A 178 -14.35 -0.72 22.26
N PHE A 179 -14.04 0.38 21.57
CA PHE A 179 -12.79 1.13 21.75
C PHE A 179 -12.99 2.61 22.15
N TYR A 180 -14.02 2.89 22.96
CA TYR A 180 -14.17 4.18 23.67
C TYR A 180 -14.24 3.96 25.16
#